data_8695535bdd7d16a26d78cc23c0ca1ed0
#
_entry.id   8695535bdd7d16a26d78cc23c0ca1ed0
#
_cell.length_a   1.000
_cell.length_b   1.000
_cell.length_c   1.000
_cell.angle_alpha   90.00
_cell.angle_beta   90.00
_cell.angle_gamma   90.00
#
_symmetry.space_group_name_H-M   'P 1'
#
loop_
_entity.id
_entity.type
_entity.pdbx_description
1 polymer ?
#
loop_
_entity_poly.entity_id
_entity_poly.type
_entity_poly.pdbx_seq_one_letter_code
_entity_poly.pdbx_strand_id
1 'polypeptide(L)'
;MLIKGDLDVTKKYAYIRVSSIDQNESRQVETMKALGINKGNMFIDKLSGKNTDRPQYQKLKETVQEGDTIVFDSITRLSRNYYDIKDEYQYYLNKGVFLEFKEEPILNTPKEKVDDIVQVALADVILSLLAAFAQKEREDIKLRQAEGIAIAKEKGKYKGRKTKLIEGGEEEVRANAIIKAYQEGTSITDIRKTYKVGTGTIYRLLEREGIKR
;
A
#
# COMPACT_ATOMS: atom_id res chain seq x y z
N MET A 1 21.44 25.15 48.21
CA MET A 1 21.96 24.91 46.83
C MET A 1 20.84 24.17 46.07
N LEU A 2 19.96 24.94 45.44
CA LEU A 2 18.81 24.39 44.70
C LEU A 2 19.31 23.87 43.38
N ILE A 3 19.25 22.58 43.17
CA ILE A 3 19.48 21.93 41.90
C ILE A 3 18.33 22.38 40.98
N LYS A 4 18.65 23.19 39.97
CA LYS A 4 17.76 23.45 38.83
C LYS A 4 17.43 22.10 38.22
N GLY A 5 16.21 21.58 38.47
CA GLY A 5 15.67 20.52 37.69
C GLY A 5 15.57 21.02 36.25
N ASP A 6 16.17 20.34 35.30
CA ASP A 6 15.90 20.48 33.89
C ASP A 6 14.39 20.38 33.75
N LEU A 7 13.76 21.47 33.36
CA LEU A 7 12.38 21.44 32.85
C LEU A 7 12.44 20.55 31.61
N ASP A 8 11.95 19.36 31.78
CA ASP A 8 11.77 18.38 30.68
C ASP A 8 10.87 19.04 29.66
N VAL A 9 11.48 19.70 28.67
CA VAL A 9 10.77 20.42 27.62
C VAL A 9 10.21 19.36 26.66
N THR A 10 8.96 18.97 26.92
CA THR A 10 8.23 18.05 26.05
C THR A 10 8.24 18.57 24.61
N LYS A 11 8.67 17.73 23.68
CA LYS A 11 8.82 18.09 22.28
C LYS A 11 7.63 17.59 21.46
N LYS A 12 7.36 18.33 20.39
CA LYS A 12 6.36 17.94 19.42
C LYS A 12 7.04 17.52 18.12
N TYR A 13 6.73 16.30 17.68
CA TYR A 13 7.23 15.68 16.46
C TYR A 13 6.10 15.46 15.48
N ALA A 14 6.42 15.32 14.19
CA ALA A 14 5.46 14.90 13.16
C ALA A 14 5.99 13.69 12.40
N TYR A 15 5.11 12.77 12.09
CA TYR A 15 5.40 11.71 11.14
C TYR A 15 4.54 11.87 9.88
N ILE A 16 5.23 11.89 8.74
CA ILE A 16 4.64 12.08 7.42
C ILE A 16 4.97 10.88 6.56
N ARG A 17 3.96 10.27 5.92
CA ARG A 17 4.14 9.16 5.00
C ARG A 17 3.44 9.44 3.69
N VAL A 18 4.19 9.49 2.58
CA VAL A 18 3.68 9.72 1.23
C VAL A 18 3.90 8.50 0.34
N SER A 19 2.94 8.22 -0.55
CA SER A 19 2.95 7.02 -1.41
C SER A 19 3.62 7.23 -2.77
N SER A 20 3.83 8.46 -3.21
CA SER A 20 4.54 8.82 -4.43
C SER A 20 4.93 10.28 -4.45
N ILE A 21 5.88 10.56 -5.30
CA ILE A 21 6.60 11.81 -5.46
C ILE A 21 5.63 12.96 -5.75
N ASP A 22 5.80 14.07 -5.05
CA ASP A 22 5.63 15.47 -5.39
C ASP A 22 4.39 16.25 -4.93
N GLN A 23 3.16 15.75 -4.86
CA GLN A 23 2.04 16.67 -4.60
C GLN A 23 1.53 16.71 -3.15
N ASN A 24 1.65 15.64 -2.40
CA ASN A 24 1.09 15.56 -1.03
C ASN A 24 2.10 15.87 0.08
N GLU A 25 3.41 15.75 -0.17
CA GLU A 25 4.44 16.00 0.84
C GLU A 25 4.44 17.45 1.29
N SER A 26 4.50 18.39 0.33
CA SER A 26 4.55 19.83 0.61
C SER A 26 3.35 20.28 1.42
N ARG A 27 2.14 19.79 1.08
CA ARG A 27 0.92 20.12 1.81
C ARG A 27 0.97 19.60 3.25
N GLN A 28 1.41 18.35 3.48
CA GLN A 28 1.51 17.77 4.81
C GLN A 28 2.57 18.49 5.65
N VAL A 29 3.72 18.80 5.05
CA VAL A 29 4.77 19.59 5.72
C VAL A 29 4.27 20.97 6.14
N GLU A 30 3.58 21.70 5.26
CA GLU A 30 3.00 23.00 5.59
C GLU A 30 1.96 22.90 6.70
N THR A 31 1.14 21.86 6.67
CA THR A 31 0.19 21.58 7.74
C THR A 31 0.87 21.37 9.09
N MET A 32 1.97 20.59 9.14
CA MET A 32 2.71 20.37 10.38
C MET A 32 3.46 21.61 10.86
N LYS A 33 3.96 22.45 9.94
CA LYS A 33 4.52 23.76 10.28
C LYS A 33 3.48 24.69 10.91
N ALA A 34 2.25 24.72 10.37
CA ALA A 34 1.16 25.51 10.93
C ALA A 34 0.79 25.08 12.35
N LEU A 35 1.08 23.82 12.75
CA LEU A 35 0.96 23.33 14.12
C LEU A 35 2.19 23.64 14.99
N GLY A 36 3.12 24.47 14.52
CA GLY A 36 4.33 24.86 15.26
C GLY A 36 5.43 23.82 15.28
N ILE A 37 5.37 22.78 14.44
CA ILE A 37 6.39 21.73 14.41
C ILE A 37 7.52 22.16 13.48
N ASN A 38 8.74 22.25 14.01
CA ASN A 38 9.93 22.60 13.25
C ASN A 38 10.32 21.46 12.28
N LYS A 39 10.89 21.80 11.13
CA LYS A 39 11.32 20.84 10.13
C LYS A 39 12.26 19.76 10.67
N GLY A 40 13.13 20.10 11.63
CA GLY A 40 14.02 19.14 12.29
C GLY A 40 13.32 18.08 13.13
N ASN A 41 12.06 18.32 13.51
CA ASN A 41 11.22 17.38 14.25
C ASN A 41 10.21 16.64 13.34
N MET A 42 10.37 16.70 12.02
CA MET A 42 9.52 16.01 11.05
C MET A 42 10.25 14.80 10.49
N PHE A 43 9.65 13.64 10.59
CA PHE A 43 10.15 12.37 10.08
C PHE A 43 9.30 11.98 8.86
N ILE A 44 9.94 11.86 7.69
CA ILE A 44 9.24 11.70 6.42
C ILE A 44 9.69 10.43 5.71
N ASP A 45 8.78 9.48 5.53
CA ASP A 45 8.98 8.27 4.73
C ASP A 45 8.26 8.37 3.38
N LYS A 46 9.02 8.14 2.30
CA LYS A 46 8.51 8.05 0.92
C LYS A 46 8.43 6.59 0.52
N LEU A 47 7.23 6.03 0.45
CA LEU A 47 7.01 4.61 0.18
C LEU A 47 6.38 4.42 -1.20
N SER A 48 7.11 3.83 -2.14
CA SER A 48 6.52 3.25 -3.35
C SER A 48 5.79 1.94 -3.02
N GLY A 49 4.63 1.70 -3.59
CA GLY A 49 3.59 0.72 -3.24
C GLY A 49 3.93 -0.70 -2.76
N LYS A 50 5.21 -1.13 -2.79
CA LYS A 50 5.66 -2.44 -2.30
C LYS A 50 6.66 -2.37 -1.16
N ASN A 51 7.23 -1.19 -0.88
CA ASN A 51 8.24 -1.07 0.18
C ASN A 51 7.56 -0.77 1.51
N THR A 52 7.74 -1.65 2.49
CA THR A 52 7.26 -1.52 3.86
C THR A 52 8.30 -0.93 4.81
N ASP A 53 9.54 -0.74 4.34
CA ASP A 53 10.61 -0.16 5.14
C ASP A 53 10.28 1.30 5.49
N ARG A 54 10.33 1.61 6.78
CA ARG A 54 9.98 2.91 7.34
C ARG A 54 11.14 3.44 8.20
N PRO A 55 12.29 3.76 7.59
CA PRO A 55 13.50 4.11 8.34
C PRO A 55 13.32 5.37 9.20
N GLN A 56 12.55 6.36 8.69
CA GLN A 56 12.28 7.57 9.46
C GLN A 56 11.32 7.30 10.62
N TYR A 57 10.37 6.39 10.45
CA TYR A 57 9.50 5.96 11.54
C TYR A 57 10.27 5.25 12.64
N GLN A 58 11.20 4.35 12.30
CA GLN A 58 12.05 3.69 13.29
C GLN A 58 12.91 4.71 14.05
N LYS A 59 13.52 5.65 13.32
CA LYS A 59 14.27 6.75 13.93
C LYS A 59 13.41 7.60 14.87
N LEU A 60 12.16 7.87 14.50
CA LEU A 60 11.20 8.56 15.37
C LEU A 60 10.97 7.77 16.67
N LYS A 61 10.72 6.45 16.57
CA LYS A 61 10.51 5.57 17.74
C LYS A 61 11.68 5.60 18.72
N GLU A 62 12.92 5.69 18.20
CA GLU A 62 14.14 5.81 19.01
C GLU A 62 14.32 7.20 19.60
N THR A 63 13.84 8.24 18.92
CA THR A 63 14.05 9.64 19.30
C THR A 63 13.11 10.11 20.40
N VAL A 64 11.84 9.69 20.35
CA VAL A 64 10.80 10.19 21.27
C VAL A 64 10.98 9.64 22.68
N GLN A 65 10.68 10.49 23.67
CA GLN A 65 10.78 10.20 25.10
C GLN A 65 9.40 10.37 25.77
N GLU A 66 9.30 9.93 27.01
CA GLU A 66 8.11 10.14 27.84
C GLU A 66 7.73 11.63 27.89
N GLY A 67 6.45 11.94 27.74
CA GLY A 67 5.92 13.30 27.69
C GLY A 67 5.93 13.95 26.31
N ASP A 68 6.68 13.41 25.34
CA ASP A 68 6.67 13.93 23.97
C ASP A 68 5.33 13.68 23.27
N THR A 69 5.06 14.47 22.23
CA THR A 69 3.87 14.33 21.40
C THR A 69 4.24 14.03 19.96
N ILE A 70 3.63 13.01 19.34
CA ILE A 70 3.75 12.74 17.92
C ILE A 70 2.43 13.11 17.22
N VAL A 71 2.53 13.91 16.18
CA VAL A 71 1.40 14.32 15.32
C VAL A 71 1.41 13.52 14.03
N PHE A 72 0.27 12.90 13.75
CA PHE A 72 -0.02 12.21 12.49
C PHE A 72 -1.14 12.95 11.74
N ASP A 73 -1.13 12.89 10.42
CA ASP A 73 -2.23 13.39 9.60
C ASP A 73 -3.49 12.52 9.84
N SER A 74 -3.33 11.20 9.74
CA SER A 74 -4.38 10.22 10.08
C SER A 74 -3.80 8.97 10.73
N ILE A 75 -4.65 8.15 11.37
CA ILE A 75 -4.26 6.89 12.00
C ILE A 75 -3.66 5.90 11.00
N THR A 76 -4.02 6.00 9.72
CA THR A 76 -3.46 5.17 8.65
C THR A 76 -1.96 5.41 8.41
N ARG A 77 -1.39 6.48 9.00
CA ARG A 77 0.05 6.74 8.97
C ARG A 77 0.80 5.84 9.94
N LEU A 78 0.17 5.43 11.03
CA LEU A 78 0.74 4.44 11.95
C LEU A 78 0.97 3.11 11.25
N SER A 79 -0.08 2.51 10.70
CA SER A 79 -0.02 1.32 9.85
C SER A 79 -1.21 1.24 8.89
N ARG A 80 -1.18 0.28 7.95
CA ARG A 80 -2.31 -0.09 7.08
C ARG A 80 -3.07 -1.30 7.60
N ASN A 81 -2.50 -2.02 8.56
CA ASN A 81 -3.08 -3.18 9.19
C ASN A 81 -3.58 -2.78 10.58
N TYR A 82 -4.79 -3.18 10.90
CA TYR A 82 -5.42 -2.88 12.17
C TYR A 82 -4.63 -3.38 13.39
N TYR A 83 -4.15 -4.63 13.33
CA TYR A 83 -3.40 -5.20 14.45
C TYR A 83 -2.12 -4.42 14.71
N ASP A 84 -1.39 -4.05 13.67
CA ASP A 84 -0.19 -3.23 13.78
C ASP A 84 -0.53 -1.82 14.33
N ILE A 85 -1.68 -1.24 13.97
CA ILE A 85 -2.13 0.05 14.51
C ILE A 85 -2.35 -0.06 16.01
N LYS A 86 -3.03 -1.12 16.45
CA LYS A 86 -3.30 -1.35 17.88
C LYS A 86 -1.98 -1.51 18.66
N ASP A 87 -1.08 -2.34 18.16
CA ASP A 87 0.21 -2.61 18.80
C ASP A 87 1.08 -1.36 18.88
N GLU A 88 1.13 -0.56 17.80
CA GLU A 88 1.87 0.70 17.78
C GLU A 88 1.27 1.75 18.72
N TYR A 89 -0.07 1.86 18.74
CA TYR A 89 -0.76 2.78 19.63
C TYR A 89 -0.48 2.42 21.09
N GLN A 90 -0.61 1.14 21.46
CA GLN A 90 -0.32 0.64 22.78
C GLN A 90 1.16 0.81 23.18
N TYR A 91 2.08 0.61 22.22
CA TYR A 91 3.49 0.85 22.42
C TYR A 91 3.77 2.29 22.88
N TYR A 92 3.18 3.30 22.21
CA TYR A 92 3.38 4.69 22.57
C TYR A 92 2.70 5.07 23.88
N LEU A 93 1.51 4.52 24.16
CA LEU A 93 0.87 4.69 25.48
C LEU A 93 1.77 4.19 26.60
N ASN A 94 2.30 2.97 26.47
CA ASN A 94 3.19 2.37 27.46
C ASN A 94 4.52 3.14 27.62
N LYS A 95 4.95 3.81 26.56
CA LYS A 95 6.15 4.67 26.56
C LYS A 95 5.87 6.06 27.16
N GLY A 96 4.62 6.40 27.48
CA GLY A 96 4.22 7.72 27.98
C GLY A 96 4.29 8.81 26.90
N VAL A 97 4.21 8.43 25.59
CA VAL A 97 4.23 9.36 24.46
C VAL A 97 2.81 9.65 24.02
N PHE A 98 2.48 10.92 23.83
CA PHE A 98 1.16 11.35 23.39
C PHE A 98 1.04 11.27 21.86
N LEU A 99 -0.12 10.84 21.38
CA LEU A 99 -0.46 10.76 19.96
C LEU A 99 -1.55 11.77 19.63
N GLU A 100 -1.35 12.53 18.56
CA GLU A 100 -2.35 13.45 18.01
C GLU A 100 -2.63 13.08 16.55
N PHE A 101 -3.90 12.82 16.21
CA PHE A 101 -4.38 12.54 14.85
C PHE A 101 -5.27 13.69 14.37
N LYS A 102 -4.92 14.29 13.25
CA LYS A 102 -5.64 15.45 12.72
C LYS A 102 -7.00 15.10 12.15
N GLU A 103 -7.06 14.01 11.39
CA GLU A 103 -8.30 13.56 10.75
C GLU A 103 -9.22 12.84 11.74
N GLU A 104 -8.67 12.21 12.79
CA GLU A 104 -9.42 11.49 13.80
C GLU A 104 -9.09 11.96 15.24
N PRO A 105 -9.49 13.19 15.63
CA PRO A 105 -9.14 13.75 16.94
C PRO A 105 -9.64 12.94 18.15
N ILE A 106 -10.68 12.13 17.96
CA ILE A 106 -11.23 11.23 18.99
C ILE A 106 -10.20 10.17 19.43
N LEU A 107 -9.18 9.91 18.60
CA LEU A 107 -8.10 8.96 18.87
C LEU A 107 -6.89 9.60 19.57
N ASN A 108 -6.92 10.90 19.79
CA ASN A 108 -5.83 11.59 20.49
C ASN A 108 -5.71 11.04 21.91
N THR A 109 -4.47 10.79 22.34
CA THR A 109 -4.23 10.44 23.75
C THR A 109 -4.56 11.64 24.62
N PRO A 110 -5.37 11.47 25.68
CA PRO A 110 -5.65 12.55 26.64
C PRO A 110 -4.36 13.02 27.31
N LYS A 111 -4.21 14.33 27.46
CA LYS A 111 -3.06 14.93 28.17
C LYS A 111 -3.30 15.04 29.68
N GLU A 112 -4.55 14.94 30.09
CA GLU A 112 -4.91 14.91 31.52
C GLU A 112 -4.88 13.46 32.01
N LYS A 113 -4.43 13.28 33.28
CA LYS A 113 -4.44 11.96 33.91
C LYS A 113 -5.88 11.50 34.10
N VAL A 114 -6.40 10.81 33.11
CA VAL A 114 -7.56 9.93 33.25
C VAL A 114 -7.05 8.61 33.83
N ASP A 115 -7.85 7.93 34.65
CA ASP A 115 -7.47 6.60 35.14
C ASP A 115 -6.98 5.73 34.00
N ASP A 116 -5.75 5.27 34.05
CA ASP A 116 -5.06 4.53 32.99
C ASP A 116 -5.93 3.39 32.42
N ILE A 117 -6.71 2.73 33.28
CA ILE A 117 -7.61 1.63 32.90
C ILE A 117 -8.75 2.10 32.00
N VAL A 118 -9.39 3.23 32.31
CA VAL A 118 -10.50 3.77 31.52
C VAL A 118 -10.00 4.28 30.18
N GLN A 119 -8.82 4.91 30.15
CA GLN A 119 -8.21 5.41 28.92
C GLN A 119 -7.84 4.28 27.96
N VAL A 120 -7.21 3.22 28.47
CA VAL A 120 -6.87 2.03 27.69
C VAL A 120 -8.14 1.34 27.16
N ALA A 121 -9.16 1.17 28.00
CA ALA A 121 -10.42 0.56 27.59
C ALA A 121 -11.14 1.37 26.51
N LEU A 122 -11.18 2.69 26.62
CA LEU A 122 -11.78 3.57 25.63
C LEU A 122 -11.02 3.51 24.30
N ALA A 123 -9.69 3.55 24.34
CA ALA A 123 -8.85 3.39 23.15
C ALA A 123 -9.10 2.04 22.44
N ASP A 124 -9.19 0.94 23.20
CA ASP A 124 -9.51 -0.39 22.65
C ASP A 124 -10.87 -0.44 21.96
N VAL A 125 -11.90 0.16 22.55
CA VAL A 125 -13.24 0.23 21.96
C VAL A 125 -13.22 1.03 20.64
N ILE A 126 -12.61 2.22 20.65
CA ILE A 126 -12.51 3.08 19.48
C ILE A 126 -11.72 2.40 18.38
N LEU A 127 -10.58 1.81 18.68
CA LEU A 127 -9.76 1.07 17.74
C LEU A 127 -10.51 -0.13 17.14
N SER A 128 -11.28 -0.85 17.94
CA SER A 128 -12.11 -1.97 17.50
C SER A 128 -13.22 -1.53 16.54
N LEU A 129 -13.87 -0.40 16.81
CA LEU A 129 -14.87 0.19 15.92
C LEU A 129 -14.26 0.62 14.58
N LEU A 130 -13.11 1.29 14.61
CA LEU A 130 -12.41 1.69 13.38
C LEU A 130 -11.99 0.49 12.53
N ALA A 131 -11.56 -0.61 13.18
CA ALA A 131 -11.26 -1.85 12.48
C ALA A 131 -12.49 -2.42 11.77
N ALA A 132 -13.62 -2.45 12.45
CA ALA A 132 -14.87 -2.94 11.90
C ALA A 132 -15.29 -2.09 10.68
N PHE A 133 -15.19 -0.77 10.76
CA PHE A 133 -15.47 0.13 9.64
C PHE A 133 -14.49 -0.08 8.47
N ALA A 134 -13.19 -0.16 8.74
CA ALA A 134 -12.18 -0.39 7.70
C ALA A 134 -12.36 -1.77 7.02
N GLN A 135 -12.75 -2.79 7.76
CA GLN A 135 -13.06 -4.10 7.21
C GLN A 135 -14.28 -4.04 6.31
N LYS A 136 -15.35 -3.40 6.77
CA LYS A 136 -16.58 -3.23 5.99
C LYS A 136 -16.32 -2.46 4.69
N GLU A 137 -15.54 -1.37 4.75
CA GLU A 137 -15.20 -0.61 3.55
C GLU A 137 -14.40 -1.45 2.54
N ARG A 138 -13.46 -2.30 3.00
CA ARG A 138 -12.74 -3.24 2.12
C ARG A 138 -13.68 -4.24 1.45
N GLU A 139 -14.67 -4.74 2.17
CA GLU A 139 -15.67 -5.65 1.62
C GLU A 139 -16.54 -4.96 0.58
N ASP A 140 -16.98 -3.74 0.85
CA ASP A 140 -17.77 -2.92 -0.07
C ASP A 140 -16.98 -2.56 -1.34
N ILE A 141 -15.68 -2.30 -1.23
CA ILE A 141 -14.79 -2.09 -2.38
C ILE A 141 -14.68 -3.35 -3.22
N LYS A 142 -14.45 -4.52 -2.58
CA LYS A 142 -14.37 -5.80 -3.29
C LYS A 142 -15.67 -6.15 -4.01
N LEU A 143 -16.81 -5.90 -3.36
CA LEU A 143 -18.12 -6.13 -3.97
C LEU A 143 -18.31 -5.25 -5.20
N ARG A 144 -18.12 -3.94 -5.08
CA ARG A 144 -18.20 -3.00 -6.21
C ARG A 144 -17.23 -3.34 -7.35
N GLN A 145 -16.03 -3.83 -7.01
CA GLN A 145 -15.05 -4.30 -7.98
C GLN A 145 -15.53 -5.55 -8.71
N ALA A 146 -16.10 -6.51 -8.00
CA ALA A 146 -16.65 -7.74 -8.58
C ALA A 146 -17.82 -7.44 -9.52
N GLU A 147 -18.74 -6.57 -9.12
CA GLU A 147 -19.84 -6.09 -9.95
C GLU A 147 -19.34 -5.37 -11.22
N GLY A 148 -18.37 -4.46 -11.06
CA GLY A 148 -17.76 -3.76 -12.19
C GLY A 148 -17.06 -4.70 -13.18
N ILE A 149 -16.39 -5.76 -12.67
CA ILE A 149 -15.77 -6.81 -13.50
C ILE A 149 -16.84 -7.64 -14.23
N ALA A 150 -17.94 -8.00 -13.56
CA ALA A 150 -19.04 -8.74 -14.17
C ALA A 150 -19.62 -7.95 -15.36
N ILE A 151 -19.99 -6.69 -15.14
CA ILE A 151 -20.50 -5.81 -16.19
C ILE A 151 -19.51 -5.63 -17.34
N ALA A 152 -18.21 -5.50 -17.03
CA ALA A 152 -17.17 -5.35 -18.05
C ALA A 152 -16.95 -6.64 -18.86
N LYS A 153 -17.15 -7.83 -18.26
CA LYS A 153 -17.14 -9.12 -18.96
C LYS A 153 -18.34 -9.25 -19.89
N GLU A 154 -19.54 -8.92 -19.46
CA GLU A 154 -20.75 -8.91 -20.29
C GLU A 154 -20.60 -7.98 -21.50
N LYS A 155 -19.97 -6.81 -21.31
CA LYS A 155 -19.66 -5.86 -22.41
C LYS A 155 -18.48 -6.27 -23.27
N GLY A 156 -17.92 -7.47 -23.09
CA GLY A 156 -16.80 -8.00 -23.88
C GLY A 156 -15.49 -7.19 -23.76
N LYS A 157 -15.35 -6.37 -22.70
CA LYS A 157 -14.11 -5.59 -22.48
C LYS A 157 -12.92 -6.45 -22.07
N TYR A 158 -13.17 -7.60 -21.46
CA TYR A 158 -12.14 -8.55 -21.07
C TYR A 158 -11.83 -9.50 -22.21
N LYS A 159 -10.92 -9.09 -23.08
CA LYS A 159 -10.44 -9.92 -24.21
C LYS A 159 -9.33 -10.91 -23.83
N GLY A 160 -9.00 -11.03 -22.57
CA GLY A 160 -7.90 -11.86 -22.10
C GLY A 160 -6.52 -11.34 -22.54
N ARG A 161 -5.52 -12.21 -22.45
CA ARG A 161 -4.18 -11.92 -22.96
C ARG A 161 -4.23 -11.90 -24.50
N LYS A 162 -3.69 -10.84 -25.12
CA LYS A 162 -3.55 -10.78 -26.58
C LYS A 162 -2.91 -12.06 -27.10
N THR A 163 -3.54 -12.68 -28.10
CA THR A 163 -3.01 -13.87 -28.76
C THR A 163 -1.68 -13.49 -29.41
N LYS A 164 -0.64 -14.27 -29.18
CA LYS A 164 0.59 -14.16 -29.96
C LYS A 164 0.32 -14.67 -31.37
N LEU A 165 0.97 -14.10 -32.36
CA LEU A 165 0.81 -14.50 -33.77
C LEU A 165 -0.60 -14.16 -34.33
N ILE A 166 -1.02 -12.89 -34.17
CA ILE A 166 -2.24 -12.35 -34.76
C ILE A 166 -1.99 -11.89 -36.21
N GLU A 167 -3.07 -11.75 -36.97
CA GLU A 167 -3.06 -11.15 -38.30
C GLU A 167 -2.49 -9.72 -38.27
N GLY A 168 -1.55 -9.42 -39.13
CA GLY A 168 -0.91 -8.12 -39.33
C GLY A 168 0.56 -8.06 -38.90
N GLY A 169 1.38 -7.50 -39.78
CA GLY A 169 2.78 -7.19 -39.51
C GLY A 169 3.73 -8.39 -39.36
N GLU A 170 4.79 -8.20 -38.58
CA GLU A 170 5.85 -9.21 -38.35
C GLU A 170 5.33 -10.49 -37.66
N GLU A 171 4.29 -10.40 -36.87
CA GLU A 171 3.69 -11.55 -36.19
C GLU A 171 2.95 -12.48 -37.13
N GLU A 172 2.32 -11.94 -38.19
CA GLU A 172 1.67 -12.71 -39.26
C GLU A 172 2.71 -13.41 -40.14
N VAL A 173 3.77 -12.71 -40.51
CA VAL A 173 4.90 -13.30 -41.26
C VAL A 173 5.48 -14.48 -40.50
N ARG A 174 5.65 -14.34 -39.21
CA ARG A 174 6.16 -15.40 -38.34
C ARG A 174 5.17 -16.56 -38.23
N ALA A 175 3.87 -16.29 -38.13
CA ALA A 175 2.83 -17.32 -38.11
C ALA A 175 2.84 -18.13 -39.39
N ASN A 176 2.88 -17.47 -40.54
CA ASN A 176 2.91 -18.10 -41.85
C ASN A 176 4.18 -18.94 -42.07
N ALA A 177 5.34 -18.47 -41.58
CA ALA A 177 6.57 -19.25 -41.61
C ALA A 177 6.49 -20.54 -40.78
N ILE A 178 5.83 -20.49 -39.60
CA ILE A 178 5.60 -21.67 -38.73
C ILE A 178 4.68 -22.68 -39.43
N ILE A 179 3.58 -22.22 -40.07
CA ILE A 179 2.63 -23.04 -40.80
C ILE A 179 3.34 -23.74 -41.95
N LYS A 180 4.09 -22.97 -42.75
CA LYS A 180 4.85 -23.50 -43.89
C LYS A 180 5.87 -24.56 -43.46
N ALA A 181 6.67 -24.28 -42.42
CA ALA A 181 7.63 -25.24 -41.89
C ALA A 181 6.97 -26.55 -41.44
N TYR A 182 5.78 -26.50 -40.84
CA TYR A 182 5.04 -27.69 -40.48
C TYR A 182 4.54 -28.46 -41.69
N GLN A 183 4.00 -27.79 -42.71
CA GLN A 183 3.55 -28.40 -43.95
C GLN A 183 4.70 -29.06 -44.75
N GLU A 184 5.91 -28.52 -44.63
CA GLU A 184 7.14 -29.07 -45.20
C GLU A 184 7.72 -30.25 -44.41
N GLY A 185 7.04 -30.67 -43.30
CA GLY A 185 7.41 -31.84 -42.51
C GLY A 185 8.40 -31.58 -41.38
N THR A 186 8.66 -30.31 -41.08
CA THR A 186 9.55 -29.97 -39.93
C THR A 186 8.88 -30.37 -38.61
N SER A 187 9.65 -31.00 -37.72
CA SER A 187 9.12 -31.45 -36.44
C SER A 187 8.68 -30.28 -35.54
N ILE A 188 7.63 -30.48 -34.73
CA ILE A 188 7.15 -29.48 -33.75
C ILE A 188 8.29 -29.04 -32.81
N THR A 189 9.20 -29.97 -32.49
CA THR A 189 10.34 -29.71 -31.60
C THR A 189 11.32 -28.72 -32.27
N ASP A 190 11.59 -28.87 -33.55
CA ASP A 190 12.50 -28.00 -34.29
C ASP A 190 11.84 -26.64 -34.57
N ILE A 191 10.58 -26.62 -34.94
CA ILE A 191 9.78 -25.38 -35.10
C ILE A 191 9.82 -24.59 -33.78
N ARG A 192 9.63 -25.26 -32.63
CA ARG A 192 9.70 -24.62 -31.32
C ARG A 192 11.05 -23.96 -31.06
N LYS A 193 12.14 -24.65 -31.41
CA LYS A 193 13.50 -24.14 -31.22
C LYS A 193 13.80 -22.97 -32.15
N THR A 194 13.47 -23.11 -33.43
CA THR A 194 13.74 -22.12 -34.47
C THR A 194 12.97 -20.82 -34.25
N TYR A 195 11.69 -20.93 -33.99
CA TYR A 195 10.81 -19.76 -33.87
C TYR A 195 10.61 -19.31 -32.41
N LYS A 196 11.26 -19.97 -31.42
CA LYS A 196 11.18 -19.63 -29.99
C LYS A 196 9.74 -19.46 -29.47
N VAL A 197 8.84 -20.35 -29.90
CA VAL A 197 7.42 -20.36 -29.51
C VAL A 197 7.08 -21.63 -28.73
N GLY A 198 6.10 -21.54 -27.83
CA GLY A 198 5.65 -22.72 -27.07
C GLY A 198 4.86 -23.70 -27.94
N THR A 199 4.98 -24.99 -27.68
CA THR A 199 4.27 -26.07 -28.38
C THR A 199 2.75 -25.84 -28.47
N GLY A 200 2.13 -25.37 -27.35
CA GLY A 200 0.70 -25.07 -27.34
C GLY A 200 0.31 -23.86 -28.23
N THR A 201 1.25 -22.96 -28.51
CA THR A 201 1.03 -21.85 -29.46
C THR A 201 1.07 -22.34 -30.89
N ILE A 202 1.99 -23.27 -31.21
CA ILE A 202 2.08 -23.89 -32.53
C ILE A 202 0.79 -24.66 -32.83
N TYR A 203 0.34 -25.53 -31.90
CA TYR A 203 -0.88 -26.31 -32.13
C TYR A 203 -2.12 -25.43 -32.30
N ARG A 204 -2.29 -24.38 -31.49
CA ARG A 204 -3.41 -23.43 -31.68
C ARG A 204 -3.37 -22.68 -33.00
N LEU A 205 -2.16 -22.39 -33.52
CA LEU A 205 -1.99 -21.78 -34.81
C LEU A 205 -2.42 -22.75 -35.93
N LEU A 206 -1.97 -24.02 -35.90
CA LEU A 206 -2.35 -25.04 -36.87
C LEU A 206 -3.85 -25.34 -36.84
N GLU A 207 -4.45 -25.42 -35.66
CA GLU A 207 -5.89 -25.61 -35.49
C GLU A 207 -6.71 -24.47 -36.08
N ARG A 208 -6.26 -23.23 -35.90
CA ARG A 208 -6.88 -22.02 -36.50
C ARG A 208 -6.89 -22.10 -38.01
N GLU A 209 -5.84 -22.61 -38.62
CA GLU A 209 -5.71 -22.78 -40.06
C GLU A 209 -6.33 -24.09 -40.60
N GLY A 210 -7.03 -24.85 -39.72
CA GLY A 210 -7.69 -26.10 -40.12
C GLY A 210 -6.75 -27.27 -40.40
N ILE A 211 -5.48 -27.17 -40.04
CA ILE A 211 -4.48 -28.21 -40.27
C ILE A 211 -4.60 -29.26 -39.16
N LYS A 212 -5.09 -30.45 -39.50
CA LYS A 212 -5.18 -31.57 -38.56
C LYS A 212 -3.79 -32.18 -38.32
N ARG A 213 -3.64 -32.73 -37.11
CA ARG A 213 -2.43 -33.48 -36.66
C ARG A 213 -2.15 -34.69 -37.53
#